data_4b1b44cf47c9dc7d7995b419ae9cba22
#
_entry.id   4b1b44cf47c9dc7d7995b419ae9cba22
#
_cell.length_a   1.000
_cell.length_b   1.000
_cell.length_c   1.000
_cell.angle_alpha   90.00
_cell.angle_beta   90.00
_cell.angle_gamma   90.00
#
_symmetry.space_group_name_H-M   'P 1'
#
loop_
_entity.id
_entity.type
_entity.pdbx_description
1 polymer ?
#
loop_
_entity_poly.entity_id
_entity_poly.type
_entity_poly.pdbx_seq_one_letter_code
_entity_poly.pdbx_strand_id
1 'polypeptide(L)'
;DHRDLHLSLRRQRQMCIRDRYQIERQRVTEYLAEEQPPLGRSWFRAVGPLPDDRATHQAALVMISDYSLLSTVFYPHPYSNPIKHFMAASLDHAIWFHHPGKMDDWVLYDCDTPRAGGGRGFSRGFLWSQDGTLLASTAQESLMRIKRR
;
A
#
# COMPACT_ATOMS: atom_id res chain seq x y z
N ASP A 1 -12.68 28.55 -2.45
CA ASP A 1 -13.47 27.44 -2.97
C ASP A 1 -13.37 26.26 -2.01
N HIS A 2 -14.51 25.72 -1.55
CA HIS A 2 -14.55 24.65 -0.55
C HIS A 2 -13.80 23.37 -0.97
N ARG A 3 -13.59 23.15 -2.26
CA ARG A 3 -12.84 22.00 -2.79
C ARG A 3 -11.33 22.12 -2.54
N ASP A 4 -10.77 23.32 -2.62
CA ASP A 4 -9.34 23.55 -2.39
C ASP A 4 -8.96 23.42 -0.91
N LEU A 5 -9.88 23.75 -0.01
CA LEU A 5 -9.68 23.58 1.43
C LEU A 5 -9.59 22.10 1.85
N HIS A 6 -10.44 21.24 1.28
CA HIS A 6 -10.41 19.79 1.54
C HIS A 6 -9.16 19.10 1.00
N LEU A 7 -8.67 19.53 -0.18
CA LEU A 7 -7.42 19.02 -0.76
C LEU A 7 -6.20 19.49 0.05
N SER A 8 -6.21 20.74 0.55
CA SER A 8 -5.13 21.26 1.38
C SER A 8 -5.07 20.58 2.76
N LEU A 9 -6.22 20.31 3.39
CA LEU A 9 -6.30 19.60 4.66
C LEU A 9 -5.88 18.13 4.55
N ARG A 10 -6.20 17.45 3.43
CA ARG A 10 -5.70 16.09 3.16
C ARG A 10 -4.20 16.08 2.91
N ARG A 11 -3.66 17.03 2.13
CA ARG A 11 -2.21 17.20 1.94
C ARG A 11 -1.49 17.54 3.24
N GLN A 12 -2.05 18.41 4.09
CA GLN A 12 -1.47 18.75 5.39
C GLN A 12 -1.46 17.56 6.34
N ARG A 13 -2.50 16.74 6.40
CA ARG A 13 -2.52 15.52 7.22
C ARG A 13 -1.52 14.46 6.74
N GLN A 14 -1.38 14.26 5.44
CA GLN A 14 -0.35 13.39 4.88
C GLN A 14 1.06 13.93 5.08
N MET A 15 1.26 15.24 4.99
CA MET A 15 2.54 15.91 5.29
C MET A 15 2.91 15.78 6.77
N CYS A 16 2.00 15.99 7.72
CA CYS A 16 2.29 15.91 9.16
C CYS A 16 2.78 14.53 9.62
N ILE A 17 2.32 13.44 9.00
CA ILE A 17 2.83 12.08 9.28
C ILE A 17 4.15 11.85 8.55
N ARG A 18 4.27 12.29 7.30
CA ARG A 18 5.50 12.17 6.48
C ARG A 18 6.68 12.97 7.03
N ASP A 19 6.42 14.16 7.56
CA ASP A 19 7.48 15.03 8.10
C ASP A 19 7.95 14.60 9.50
N ARG A 20 7.13 13.84 10.22
CA ARG A 20 7.44 13.38 11.58
C ARG A 20 8.08 12.00 11.63
N TYR A 21 7.67 11.09 10.73
CA TYR A 21 8.17 9.71 10.70
C TYR A 21 8.47 9.30 9.26
N GLN A 22 9.73 9.02 9.00
CA GLN A 22 10.15 8.44 7.72
C GLN A 22 9.88 6.93 7.75
N ILE A 23 9.37 6.40 6.63
CA ILE A 23 9.17 4.97 6.46
C ILE A 23 10.20 4.45 5.45
N GLU A 24 10.98 3.49 5.87
CA GLU A 24 11.86 2.72 5.01
C GLU A 24 11.08 1.57 4.35
N ARG A 25 11.30 1.38 3.06
CA ARG A 25 10.74 0.29 2.29
C ARG A 25 11.83 -0.50 1.58
N GLN A 26 11.84 -1.81 1.81
CA GLN A 26 12.66 -2.74 1.04
C GLN A 26 11.75 -3.66 0.21
N ARG A 27 11.80 -3.52 -1.12
CA ARG A 27 11.03 -4.38 -2.03
C ARG A 27 11.66 -5.76 -2.09
N VAL A 28 10.84 -6.80 -1.97
CA VAL A 28 11.20 -8.19 -2.25
C VAL A 28 10.79 -8.56 -3.68
N THR A 29 9.61 -8.08 -4.13
CA THR A 29 9.15 -8.23 -5.51
C THR A 29 9.41 -6.93 -6.25
N GLU A 30 10.24 -6.97 -7.28
CA GLU A 30 10.48 -5.83 -8.17
C GLU A 30 9.49 -5.84 -9.33
N TYR A 31 9.17 -4.65 -9.84
CA TYR A 31 8.36 -4.52 -11.03
C TYR A 31 9.24 -4.67 -12.27
N LEU A 32 8.97 -5.70 -13.07
CA LEU A 32 9.65 -5.95 -14.34
C LEU A 32 8.73 -5.62 -15.52
N ALA A 33 9.32 -5.39 -16.70
CA ALA A 33 8.55 -5.16 -17.93
C ALA A 33 7.92 -6.44 -18.52
N GLU A 34 8.03 -7.54 -17.82
CA GLU A 34 7.53 -8.87 -18.20
C GLU A 34 6.31 -9.21 -17.37
N GLU A 35 5.50 -10.15 -17.85
CA GLU A 35 4.38 -10.70 -17.09
C GLU A 35 4.89 -11.44 -15.85
N GLN A 36 4.39 -11.05 -14.70
CA GLN A 36 4.78 -11.59 -13.40
C GLN A 36 3.57 -12.16 -12.67
N PRO A 37 3.78 -13.08 -11.71
CA PRO A 37 2.71 -13.49 -10.81
C PRO A 37 2.07 -12.28 -10.11
N PRO A 38 0.76 -12.29 -9.86
CA PRO A 38 0.05 -11.19 -9.20
C PRO A 38 0.36 -11.13 -7.69
N LEU A 39 1.63 -11.11 -7.34
CA LEU A 39 2.16 -11.18 -5.98
C LEU A 39 3.15 -10.03 -5.75
N GLY A 40 2.93 -9.23 -4.73
CA GLY A 40 3.80 -8.13 -4.36
C GLY A 40 4.27 -8.23 -2.91
N ARG A 41 5.57 -8.21 -2.66
CA ARG A 41 6.15 -8.27 -1.31
C ARG A 41 7.06 -7.11 -1.04
N SER A 42 6.94 -6.52 0.12
CA SER A 42 7.84 -5.47 0.60
C SER A 42 7.95 -5.50 2.11
N TRP A 43 9.15 -5.24 2.61
CA TRP A 43 9.38 -4.95 4.01
C TRP A 43 9.25 -3.45 4.27
N PHE A 44 8.67 -3.09 5.40
CA PHE A 44 8.50 -1.70 5.84
C PHE A 44 8.91 -1.57 7.31
N ARG A 45 9.51 -0.45 7.67
CA ARG A 45 9.68 -0.01 9.05
C ARG A 45 9.74 1.52 9.13
N ALA A 46 9.46 2.08 10.30
CA ALA A 46 9.78 3.47 10.57
C ALA A 46 11.29 3.68 10.70
N VAL A 47 11.79 4.80 10.20
CA VAL A 47 13.19 5.20 10.38
C VAL A 47 13.34 5.85 11.75
N GLY A 48 13.74 5.07 12.73
CA GLY A 48 13.88 5.47 14.13
C GLY A 48 12.70 5.08 15.02
N PRO A 49 12.85 5.27 16.34
CA PRO A 49 11.85 4.82 17.30
C PRO A 49 10.54 5.62 17.20
N LEU A 50 9.44 4.93 17.26
CA LEU A 50 8.11 5.51 17.42
C LEU A 50 7.75 5.62 18.92
N PRO A 51 6.86 6.56 19.31
CA PRO A 51 6.25 6.53 20.64
C PRO A 51 5.63 5.18 20.94
N ASP A 52 5.82 4.67 22.17
CA ASP A 52 5.31 3.37 22.59
C ASP A 52 3.81 3.44 22.92
N ASP A 53 3.01 3.86 21.94
CA ASP A 53 1.57 3.88 22.01
C ASP A 53 0.96 3.16 20.80
N ARG A 54 -0.10 2.41 21.07
CA ARG A 54 -0.79 1.57 20.07
C ARG A 54 -1.31 2.39 18.88
N ALA A 55 -1.80 3.60 19.12
CA ALA A 55 -2.43 4.42 18.07
C ALA A 55 -1.40 4.88 17.03
N THR A 56 -0.19 5.26 17.46
CA THR A 56 0.91 5.64 16.56
C THR A 56 1.33 4.45 15.67
N HIS A 57 1.52 3.27 16.25
CA HIS A 57 1.89 2.08 15.48
C HIS A 57 0.77 1.65 14.52
N GLN A 58 -0.50 1.69 14.93
CA GLN A 58 -1.62 1.40 14.05
C GLN A 58 -1.75 2.43 12.92
N ALA A 59 -1.53 3.72 13.19
CA ALA A 59 -1.54 4.76 12.16
C ALA A 59 -0.43 4.54 11.11
N ALA A 60 0.76 4.10 11.54
CA ALA A 60 1.85 3.73 10.65
C ALA A 60 1.50 2.50 9.79
N LEU A 61 0.88 1.46 10.37
CA LEU A 61 0.35 0.31 9.62
C LEU A 61 -0.69 0.72 8.57
N VAL A 62 -1.63 1.59 8.92
CA VAL A 62 -2.62 2.13 7.96
C VAL A 62 -1.93 2.88 6.83
N MET A 63 -0.91 3.67 7.11
CA MET A 63 -0.19 4.42 6.09
C MET A 63 0.50 3.49 5.09
N ILE A 64 1.22 2.45 5.55
CA ILE A 64 1.92 1.53 4.65
C ILE A 64 0.98 0.59 3.91
N SER A 65 -0.21 0.32 4.46
CA SER A 65 -1.18 -0.59 3.88
C SER A 65 -1.67 -0.16 2.49
N ASP A 66 -1.60 1.14 2.17
CA ASP A 66 -1.96 1.69 0.85
C ASP A 66 -0.79 1.67 -0.17
N TYR A 67 0.44 1.29 0.25
CA TYR A 67 1.61 1.45 -0.64
C TYR A 67 1.79 0.36 -1.70
N SER A 68 1.17 -0.79 -1.56
CA SER A 68 1.47 -1.96 -2.42
C SER A 68 0.27 -2.51 -3.19
N LEU A 69 -0.96 -2.37 -2.69
CA LEU A 69 -2.15 -3.01 -3.26
C LEU A 69 -2.39 -2.61 -4.72
N LEU A 70 -2.38 -1.30 -5.02
CA LEU A 70 -2.58 -0.81 -6.38
C LEU A 70 -1.47 -1.29 -7.34
N SER A 71 -0.22 -1.35 -6.88
CA SER A 71 0.89 -1.78 -7.75
C SER A 71 0.84 -3.26 -8.08
N THR A 72 0.32 -4.08 -7.17
CA THR A 72 0.23 -5.53 -7.35
C THR A 72 -0.71 -5.92 -8.49
N VAL A 73 -1.75 -5.10 -8.77
CA VAL A 73 -2.66 -5.29 -9.92
C VAL A 73 -1.92 -5.27 -11.25
N PHE A 74 -0.80 -4.56 -11.36
CA PHE A 74 -0.08 -4.39 -12.62
C PHE A 74 0.93 -5.50 -12.94
N TYR A 75 1.36 -6.29 -11.97
CA TYR A 75 2.38 -7.33 -12.18
C TYR A 75 2.04 -8.34 -13.28
N PRO A 76 0.78 -8.81 -13.46
CA PRO A 76 0.44 -9.70 -14.57
C PRO A 76 0.40 -9.02 -15.94
N HIS A 77 0.63 -7.71 -16.02
CA HIS A 77 0.52 -6.98 -17.27
C HIS A 77 1.90 -6.54 -17.75
N PRO A 78 2.32 -6.88 -18.99
CA PRO A 78 3.67 -6.63 -19.50
C PRO A 78 3.88 -5.17 -19.93
N TYR A 79 3.71 -4.23 -19.00
CA TYR A 79 3.95 -2.81 -19.24
C TYR A 79 5.11 -2.29 -18.39
N SER A 80 6.15 -1.78 -19.02
CA SER A 80 7.33 -1.22 -18.33
C SER A 80 7.01 -0.01 -17.43
N ASN A 81 5.92 0.70 -17.70
CA ASN A 81 5.46 1.81 -16.87
C ASN A 81 3.92 1.86 -16.85
N PRO A 82 3.27 1.17 -15.89
CA PRO A 82 1.81 1.10 -15.83
C PRO A 82 1.13 2.46 -15.76
N ILE A 83 1.71 3.43 -15.05
CA ILE A 83 1.12 4.77 -14.86
C ILE A 83 0.99 5.50 -16.20
N LYS A 84 1.88 5.24 -17.17
CA LYS A 84 1.77 5.83 -18.52
C LYS A 84 0.64 5.20 -19.32
N HIS A 85 0.40 3.90 -19.15
CA HIS A 85 -0.56 3.13 -19.96
C HIS A 85 -1.95 3.07 -19.35
N PHE A 86 -2.04 3.13 -18.01
CA PHE A 86 -3.30 2.99 -17.30
C PHE A 86 -3.71 4.30 -16.61
N MET A 87 -5.02 4.55 -16.60
CA MET A 87 -5.66 5.38 -15.59
C MET A 87 -5.91 4.48 -14.39
N ALA A 88 -5.25 4.78 -13.27
CA ALA A 88 -5.30 3.96 -12.08
C ALA A 88 -5.57 4.81 -10.84
N ALA A 89 -6.39 4.30 -9.95
CA ALA A 89 -6.68 4.88 -8.64
C ALA A 89 -7.21 3.82 -7.69
N SER A 90 -6.95 3.95 -6.40
CA SER A 90 -7.65 3.20 -5.36
C SER A 90 -9.10 3.67 -5.28
N LEU A 91 -10.06 2.75 -5.25
CA LEU A 91 -11.49 3.03 -5.18
C LEU A 91 -12.02 2.95 -3.75
N ASP A 92 -11.54 1.97 -3.01
CA ASP A 92 -11.78 1.77 -1.59
C ASP A 92 -10.51 1.29 -0.90
N HIS A 93 -10.54 1.14 0.41
CA HIS A 93 -9.48 0.52 1.19
C HIS A 93 -10.03 0.08 2.53
N ALA A 94 -9.86 -1.19 2.87
CA ALA A 94 -10.25 -1.77 4.14
C ALA A 94 -9.04 -2.39 4.85
N ILE A 95 -8.99 -2.24 6.17
CA ILE A 95 -7.98 -2.87 7.04
C ILE A 95 -8.63 -3.46 8.28
N TRP A 96 -8.22 -4.68 8.63
CA TRP A 96 -8.61 -5.39 9.84
C TRP A 96 -7.38 -5.63 10.69
N PHE A 97 -7.37 -5.11 11.91
CA PHE A 97 -6.30 -5.33 12.87
C PHE A 97 -6.53 -6.60 13.66
N HIS A 98 -5.52 -7.46 13.74
CA HIS A 98 -5.57 -8.74 14.43
C HIS A 98 -4.74 -8.72 15.72
N HIS A 99 -3.47 -8.24 15.64
CA HIS A 99 -2.57 -8.15 16.77
C HIS A 99 -1.91 -6.77 16.84
N PRO A 100 -1.52 -6.31 18.03
CA PRO A 100 -0.61 -5.17 18.16
C PRO A 100 0.70 -5.44 17.44
N GLY A 101 1.24 -4.45 16.74
CA GLY A 101 2.53 -4.54 16.08
C GLY A 101 3.38 -3.30 16.33
N LYS A 102 4.70 -3.46 16.25
CA LYS A 102 5.67 -2.38 16.32
C LYS A 102 6.14 -2.04 14.91
N MET A 103 5.95 -0.78 14.50
CA MET A 103 6.33 -0.31 13.16
C MET A 103 7.75 0.26 13.09
N ASP A 104 8.47 0.33 14.20
CA ASP A 104 9.91 0.51 14.29
C ASP A 104 10.69 -0.80 14.08
N ASP A 105 10.00 -1.95 14.16
CA ASP A 105 10.49 -3.23 13.67
C ASP A 105 10.07 -3.45 12.19
N TRP A 106 10.75 -4.37 11.50
CA TRP A 106 10.37 -4.73 10.14
C TRP A 106 9.04 -5.48 10.08
N VAL A 107 8.15 -5.01 9.22
CA VAL A 107 6.85 -5.63 8.90
C VAL A 107 6.85 -6.02 7.44
N LEU A 108 6.59 -7.30 7.16
CA LEU A 108 6.39 -7.81 5.80
C LEU A 108 4.97 -7.49 5.35
N TYR A 109 4.82 -6.83 4.23
CA TYR A 109 3.56 -6.68 3.53
C TYR A 109 3.53 -7.62 2.33
N ASP A 110 2.74 -8.67 2.42
CA ASP A 110 2.53 -9.69 1.38
C ASP A 110 1.17 -9.45 0.71
N CYS A 111 1.18 -9.12 -0.58
CA CYS A 111 0.00 -8.73 -1.34
C CYS A 111 -0.24 -9.69 -2.51
N ASP A 112 -1.52 -9.97 -2.78
CA ASP A 112 -1.95 -10.67 -3.98
C ASP A 112 -3.06 -9.91 -4.72
N THR A 113 -3.21 -10.22 -6.01
CA THR A 113 -4.32 -9.72 -6.84
C THR A 113 -5.05 -10.92 -7.46
N PRO A 114 -6.06 -11.46 -6.78
CA PRO A 114 -6.79 -12.64 -7.28
C PRO A 114 -7.64 -12.32 -8.52
N ARG A 115 -7.92 -11.05 -8.80
CA ARG A 115 -8.76 -10.66 -9.94
C ARG A 115 -8.35 -9.31 -10.52
N ALA A 116 -8.21 -9.29 -11.87
CA ALA A 116 -8.17 -8.06 -12.68
C ALA A 116 -9.10 -8.25 -13.89
N GLY A 117 -9.96 -7.27 -14.18
CA GLY A 117 -10.90 -7.32 -15.30
C GLY A 117 -11.99 -6.26 -15.20
N GLY A 118 -12.66 -5.95 -16.32
CA GLY A 118 -13.71 -4.94 -16.36
C GLY A 118 -13.24 -3.52 -16.00
N GLY A 119 -11.95 -3.23 -16.18
CA GLY A 119 -11.35 -1.95 -15.82
C GLY A 119 -11.07 -1.78 -14.34
N ARG A 120 -11.07 -2.87 -13.56
CA ARG A 120 -10.80 -2.90 -12.12
C ARG A 120 -9.84 -4.03 -11.76
N GLY A 121 -9.17 -3.91 -10.62
CA GLY A 121 -8.40 -4.96 -9.99
C GLY A 121 -8.74 -5.04 -8.50
N PHE A 122 -8.85 -6.24 -7.97
CA PHE A 122 -9.04 -6.51 -6.56
C PHE A 122 -7.75 -7.07 -5.98
N SER A 123 -7.24 -6.45 -4.92
CA SER A 123 -6.04 -6.88 -4.22
C SER A 123 -6.30 -7.10 -2.74
N ARG A 124 -5.56 -8.04 -2.17
CA ARG A 124 -5.52 -8.32 -0.73
C ARG A 124 -4.09 -8.19 -0.23
N GLY A 125 -3.95 -7.93 1.05
CA GLY A 125 -2.63 -7.86 1.66
C GLY A 125 -2.65 -8.32 3.11
N PHE A 126 -1.50 -8.85 3.56
CA PHE A 126 -1.29 -9.36 4.90
C PHE A 126 -0.02 -8.75 5.47
N LEU A 127 -0.14 -8.13 6.63
CA LEU A 127 0.95 -7.46 7.33
C LEU A 127 1.46 -8.37 8.45
N TRP A 128 2.69 -8.83 8.34
CA TRP A 128 3.31 -9.80 9.22
C TRP A 128 4.49 -9.19 9.96
N SER A 129 4.58 -9.43 11.26
CA SER A 129 5.82 -9.19 12.01
C SER A 129 6.91 -10.20 11.64
N GLN A 130 8.15 -9.94 12.03
CA GLN A 130 9.29 -10.82 11.72
C GLN A 130 9.18 -12.21 12.35
N ASP A 131 8.46 -12.35 13.46
CA ASP A 131 8.20 -13.64 14.12
C ASP A 131 7.03 -14.42 13.50
N GLY A 132 6.41 -13.88 12.43
CA GLY A 132 5.31 -14.53 11.72
C GLY A 132 3.92 -14.28 12.32
N THR A 133 3.76 -13.30 13.23
CA THR A 133 2.46 -12.90 13.74
C THR A 133 1.73 -12.04 12.71
N LEU A 134 0.49 -12.39 12.38
CA LEU A 134 -0.37 -11.58 11.50
C LEU A 134 -0.89 -10.35 12.26
N LEU A 135 -0.40 -9.18 11.88
CA LEU A 135 -0.76 -7.91 12.50
C LEU A 135 -2.07 -7.33 11.96
N ALA A 136 -2.21 -7.35 10.64
CA ALA A 136 -3.39 -6.84 9.96
C ALA A 136 -3.59 -7.51 8.60
N SER A 137 -4.85 -7.50 8.11
CA SER A 137 -5.22 -7.84 6.74
C SER A 137 -5.82 -6.65 6.05
N THR A 138 -5.66 -6.57 4.74
CA THR A 138 -6.17 -5.47 3.91
C THR A 138 -6.88 -5.99 2.67
N ALA A 139 -7.80 -5.21 2.15
CA ALA A 139 -8.42 -5.44 0.85
C ALA A 139 -8.73 -4.12 0.17
N GLN A 140 -8.62 -4.10 -1.17
CA GLN A 140 -8.82 -2.90 -1.96
C GLN A 140 -9.31 -3.23 -3.37
N GLU A 141 -10.33 -2.52 -3.83
CA GLU A 141 -10.63 -2.43 -5.25
C GLU A 141 -9.92 -1.22 -5.86
N SER A 142 -9.36 -1.40 -7.04
CA SER A 142 -8.63 -0.37 -7.77
C SER A 142 -9.17 -0.20 -9.18
N LEU A 143 -9.29 1.05 -9.64
CA LEU A 143 -9.50 1.37 -11.05
C LEU A 143 -8.23 1.04 -11.84
N MET A 144 -8.40 0.34 -12.98
CA MET A 144 -7.32 0.03 -13.90
C MET A 144 -7.87 0.06 -15.34
N ARG A 145 -7.82 1.21 -15.99
CA ARG A 145 -8.31 1.38 -17.36
C ARG A 145 -7.17 1.78 -18.29
N ILE A 146 -7.08 1.14 -19.44
CA ILE A 146 -6.14 1.55 -20.51
C ILE A 146 -6.49 2.96 -20.94
N LYS A 147 -5.49 3.85 -20.97
CA LYS A 147 -5.65 5.21 -21.52
C LYS A 147 -5.87 5.10 -23.02
N ARG A 148 -6.96 5.66 -23.52
CA ARG A 148 -7.15 5.84 -24.96
C ARG A 148 -6.14 6.88 -25.44
N ARG A 149 -5.44 6.56 -26.53
CA ARG A 149 -4.57 7.51 -27.25
C ARG A 149 -5.42 8.56 -27.94
#